data_c9d40e61ca299f0d95f4d116dc095739
#
_entry.id   c9d40e61ca299f0d95f4d116dc095739
#
_cell.length_a   1.000
_cell.length_b   1.000
_cell.length_c   1.000
_cell.angle_alpha   90.00
_cell.angle_beta   90.00
_cell.angle_gamma   90.00
#
_symmetry.space_group_name_H-M   'P 1'
#
loop_
_entity.id
_entity.type
_entity.pdbx_description
1 polymer ?
#
loop_
_entity_poly.entity_id
_entity_poly.type
_entity_poly.pdbx_seq_one_letter_code
_entity_poly.pdbx_strand_id
1 'polypeptide(L)'
;SRDNFDALAGALAAGHIIECGAQATGGNYSFFHEVPSFFNIGYPIAEIYEDGSFTVTKHPGTGGLVSVGTVTAQLLYEIGSPAYMNPDVIGHFDTLKMEQEAEDRVFVSGCRGSSAPKTHKVCVNLAGGFRNGTEILLTGIDIEDKAKLVTDLIFDNVGGKDQFDHVDIQLIRTDHDNPKSNEAAQASLRISVM
;
A
#
# COMPACT_ATOMS: atom_id res chain seq x y z
N SER A 1 9.56 -23.19 22.74
CA SER A 1 11.03 -23.40 22.69
C SER A 1 11.62 -22.58 21.57
N ARG A 2 12.78 -21.95 21.76
CA ARG A 2 13.50 -21.20 20.71
C ARG A 2 13.91 -22.07 19.51
N ASP A 3 13.79 -23.36 19.63
CA ASP A 3 14.12 -24.35 18.60
C ASP A 3 12.87 -24.83 17.82
N ASN A 4 11.70 -24.33 18.17
CA ASN A 4 10.47 -24.58 17.42
C ASN A 4 10.30 -23.49 16.34
N PHE A 5 10.98 -23.69 15.21
CA PHE A 5 10.97 -22.72 14.12
C PHE A 5 9.57 -22.54 13.49
N ASP A 6 8.74 -23.56 13.49
CA ASP A 6 7.38 -23.45 12.95
C ASP A 6 6.52 -22.51 13.84
N ALA A 7 6.59 -22.66 15.17
CA ALA A 7 5.90 -21.75 16.08
C ALA A 7 6.42 -20.30 15.99
N LEU A 8 7.75 -20.13 15.85
CA LEU A 8 8.34 -18.81 15.63
C LEU A 8 7.90 -18.18 14.31
N ALA A 9 7.83 -18.97 13.24
CA ALA A 9 7.38 -18.50 11.94
C ALA A 9 5.88 -18.12 11.95
N GLY A 10 5.05 -18.86 12.68
CA GLY A 10 3.66 -18.50 12.89
C GLY A 10 3.50 -17.20 13.66
N ALA A 11 4.24 -17.02 14.75
CA ALA A 11 4.24 -15.78 15.51
C ALA A 11 4.76 -14.59 14.67
N LEU A 12 5.77 -14.81 13.80
CA LEU A 12 6.25 -13.83 12.85
C LEU A 12 5.14 -13.42 11.85
N ALA A 13 4.41 -14.40 11.30
CA ALA A 13 3.30 -14.14 10.39
C ALA A 13 2.18 -13.34 11.08
N ALA A 14 1.85 -13.67 12.32
CA ALA A 14 0.89 -12.91 13.13
C ALA A 14 1.34 -11.45 13.32
N GLY A 15 2.61 -11.24 13.67
CA GLY A 15 3.20 -9.91 13.81
C GLY A 15 3.12 -9.10 12.51
N HIS A 16 3.48 -9.72 11.38
CA HIS A 16 3.40 -9.09 10.06
C HIS A 16 1.95 -8.70 9.66
N ILE A 17 0.97 -9.50 10.03
CA ILE A 17 -0.44 -9.20 9.73
C ILE A 17 -0.96 -8.03 10.55
N ILE A 18 -0.51 -7.83 11.79
CA ILE A 18 -1.05 -6.76 12.65
C ILE A 18 -0.24 -5.45 12.62
N GLU A 19 0.96 -5.44 12.02
CA GLU A 19 1.87 -4.28 12.11
C GLU A 19 1.36 -3.01 11.41
N CYS A 20 0.61 -3.14 10.31
CA CYS A 20 0.17 -2.01 9.49
C CYS A 20 -1.21 -1.46 9.90
N GLY A 21 -1.54 -1.49 11.18
CA GLY A 21 -2.78 -0.94 11.71
C GLY A 21 -4.01 -1.56 11.06
N ALA A 22 -4.95 -0.76 10.57
CA ALA A 22 -6.21 -1.22 10.02
C ALA A 22 -6.10 -1.90 8.62
N GLN A 23 -4.91 -2.17 8.12
CA GLN A 23 -4.75 -2.74 6.78
C GLN A 23 -5.34 -4.15 6.66
N ALA A 24 -5.07 -5.03 7.63
CA ALA A 24 -5.63 -6.39 7.68
C ALA A 24 -7.16 -6.43 7.96
N THR A 25 -7.74 -5.31 8.35
CA THR A 25 -9.18 -5.14 8.54
C THR A 25 -9.84 -4.36 7.39
N GLY A 26 -9.21 -4.30 6.23
CA GLY A 26 -9.73 -3.70 5.00
C GLY A 26 -9.48 -2.21 4.85
N GLY A 27 -8.78 -1.56 5.77
CA GLY A 27 -8.48 -0.13 5.75
C GLY A 27 -7.59 0.32 4.59
N ASN A 28 -6.95 -0.59 3.88
CA ASN A 28 -6.20 -0.35 2.65
C ASN A 28 -7.08 -0.34 1.38
N TYR A 29 -8.40 -0.45 1.54
CA TYR A 29 -9.39 -0.53 0.47
C TYR A 29 -9.29 -1.77 -0.45
N SER A 30 -8.48 -2.76 -0.14
CA SER A 30 -8.63 -4.10 -0.70
C SER A 30 -10.01 -4.63 -0.30
N PHE A 31 -10.72 -5.22 -1.22
CA PHE A 31 -12.08 -5.71 -0.97
C PHE A 31 -13.08 -4.64 -0.47
N PHE A 32 -12.92 -3.39 -0.89
CA PHE A 32 -13.73 -2.27 -0.36
C PHE A 32 -15.24 -2.43 -0.57
N HIS A 33 -15.67 -3.21 -1.57
CA HIS A 33 -17.08 -3.53 -1.79
C HIS A 33 -17.67 -4.47 -0.73
N GLU A 34 -16.82 -5.22 -0.04
CA GLU A 34 -17.23 -6.20 0.98
C GLU A 34 -17.18 -5.61 2.39
N VAL A 35 -16.40 -4.54 2.60
CA VAL A 35 -16.25 -3.88 3.90
C VAL A 35 -17.54 -3.15 4.27
N PRO A 36 -18.24 -3.54 5.35
CA PRO A 36 -19.55 -2.98 5.69
C PRO A 36 -19.50 -1.50 6.07
N SER A 37 -18.41 -1.04 6.66
CA SER A 37 -18.21 0.34 7.08
C SER A 37 -16.73 0.68 7.19
N PHE A 38 -16.37 1.83 6.63
CA PHE A 38 -15.05 2.45 6.84
C PHE A 38 -15.03 3.45 7.99
N PHE A 39 -16.16 3.65 8.65
CA PHE A 39 -16.21 4.50 9.83
C PHE A 39 -15.67 3.74 11.04
N ASN A 40 -14.73 4.35 11.77
CA ASN A 40 -14.12 3.78 12.96
C ASN A 40 -13.60 2.35 12.76
N ILE A 41 -12.78 2.16 11.74
CA ILE A 41 -12.20 0.84 11.40
C ILE A 41 -11.40 0.33 12.59
N GLY A 42 -11.69 -0.91 13.02
CA GLY A 42 -10.93 -1.58 14.08
C GLY A 42 -9.55 -2.02 13.59
N TYR A 43 -8.56 -1.95 14.46
CA TYR A 43 -7.27 -2.56 14.22
C TYR A 43 -7.35 -4.08 14.40
N PRO A 44 -6.53 -4.84 13.68
CA PRO A 44 -6.49 -6.29 13.83
C PRO A 44 -5.93 -6.68 15.21
N ILE A 45 -6.43 -7.79 15.71
CA ILE A 45 -5.97 -8.46 16.93
C ILE A 45 -5.54 -9.86 16.52
N ALA A 46 -4.37 -10.32 16.93
CA ALA A 46 -3.93 -11.69 16.76
C ALA A 46 -4.00 -12.43 18.10
N GLU A 47 -4.79 -13.50 18.15
CA GLU A 47 -4.83 -14.46 19.26
C GLU A 47 -3.88 -15.61 18.90
N ILE A 48 -2.69 -15.62 19.51
CA ILE A 48 -1.61 -16.56 19.15
C ILE A 48 -1.60 -17.76 20.07
N TYR A 49 -1.51 -18.97 19.49
CA TYR A 49 -1.44 -20.24 20.21
C TYR A 49 0.01 -20.73 20.33
N GLU A 50 0.22 -21.69 21.23
CA GLU A 50 1.56 -22.20 21.57
C GLU A 50 2.25 -22.90 20.39
N ASP A 51 1.50 -23.48 19.48
CA ASP A 51 2.02 -24.14 18.26
C ASP A 51 2.37 -23.16 17.13
N GLY A 52 2.10 -21.86 17.32
CA GLY A 52 2.33 -20.80 16.34
C GLY A 52 1.16 -20.56 15.39
N SER A 53 0.07 -21.33 15.50
CA SER A 53 -1.17 -20.93 14.86
C SER A 53 -1.78 -19.72 15.55
N PHE A 54 -2.67 -19.01 14.87
CA PHE A 54 -3.30 -17.81 15.43
C PHE A 54 -4.63 -17.51 14.76
N THR A 55 -5.48 -16.77 15.47
CA THR A 55 -6.71 -16.21 14.91
C THR A 55 -6.60 -14.69 14.80
N VAL A 56 -6.91 -14.17 13.61
CA VAL A 56 -7.01 -12.72 13.39
C VAL A 56 -8.45 -12.29 13.58
N THR A 57 -8.65 -11.25 14.38
CA THR A 57 -9.96 -10.65 14.66
C THR A 57 -9.84 -9.13 14.85
N LYS A 58 -10.92 -8.47 15.25
CA LYS A 58 -10.95 -7.04 15.61
C LYS A 58 -11.90 -6.80 16.78
N HIS A 59 -11.86 -5.60 17.36
CA HIS A 59 -12.80 -5.25 18.42
C HIS A 59 -14.26 -5.27 17.92
N PRO A 60 -15.17 -5.85 18.70
CA PRO A 60 -16.60 -5.81 18.40
C PRO A 60 -17.12 -4.37 18.25
N GLY A 61 -18.05 -4.16 17.33
CA GLY A 61 -18.69 -2.84 17.11
C GLY A 61 -17.83 -1.82 16.37
N THR A 62 -16.62 -2.20 15.89
CA THR A 62 -15.81 -1.37 15.01
C THR A 62 -16.13 -1.65 13.54
N GLY A 63 -15.87 -0.67 12.66
CA GLY A 63 -15.89 -0.86 11.22
C GLY A 63 -14.76 -1.78 10.73
N GLY A 64 -14.65 -1.94 9.43
CA GLY A 64 -13.73 -2.87 8.80
C GLY A 64 -14.31 -4.27 8.65
N LEU A 65 -13.51 -5.17 8.13
CA LEU A 65 -13.84 -6.57 7.86
C LEU A 65 -12.59 -7.43 8.06
N VAL A 66 -12.69 -8.49 8.85
CA VAL A 66 -11.65 -9.53 8.92
C VAL A 66 -12.12 -10.75 8.13
N SER A 67 -11.55 -10.90 6.95
CA SER A 67 -11.80 -12.01 6.04
C SER A 67 -10.51 -12.65 5.58
N VAL A 68 -10.56 -13.86 5.05
CA VAL A 68 -9.40 -14.48 4.40
C VAL A 68 -8.79 -13.53 3.36
N GLY A 69 -9.63 -12.79 2.62
CA GLY A 69 -9.17 -11.81 1.63
C GLY A 69 -8.37 -10.67 2.25
N THR A 70 -8.91 -9.99 3.29
CA THR A 70 -8.24 -8.83 3.92
C THR A 70 -6.97 -9.23 4.67
N VAL A 71 -6.96 -10.41 5.31
CA VAL A 71 -5.78 -10.96 5.97
C VAL A 71 -4.71 -11.35 4.94
N THR A 72 -5.09 -11.96 3.81
CA THR A 72 -4.16 -12.28 2.73
C THR A 72 -3.57 -11.01 2.10
N ALA A 73 -4.36 -9.97 1.91
CA ALA A 73 -3.88 -8.70 1.36
C ALA A 73 -2.77 -8.09 2.23
N GLN A 74 -2.89 -8.17 3.55
CA GLN A 74 -1.83 -7.75 4.46
C GLN A 74 -0.64 -8.73 4.46
N LEU A 75 -0.90 -10.04 4.43
CA LEU A 75 0.18 -11.02 4.40
C LEU A 75 1.12 -10.81 3.21
N LEU A 76 0.58 -10.43 2.05
CA LEU A 76 1.35 -10.21 0.82
C LEU A 76 1.99 -8.82 0.74
N TYR A 77 1.68 -7.93 1.67
CA TYR A 77 2.18 -6.56 1.68
C TYR A 77 3.67 -6.52 2.03
N GLU A 78 4.45 -5.80 1.21
CA GLU A 78 5.91 -5.61 1.39
C GLU A 78 6.76 -6.90 1.40
N ILE A 79 6.24 -8.02 0.92
CA ILE A 79 6.99 -9.27 0.82
C ILE A 79 7.49 -9.47 -0.59
N GLY A 80 8.80 -9.68 -0.75
CA GLY A 80 9.42 -9.96 -2.05
C GLY A 80 9.54 -11.46 -2.36
N SER A 81 9.62 -12.30 -1.34
CA SER A 81 9.75 -13.76 -1.44
C SER A 81 8.90 -14.44 -0.38
N PRO A 82 8.27 -15.59 -0.69
CA PRO A 82 7.53 -16.36 0.32
C PRO A 82 8.42 -16.85 1.48
N ALA A 83 9.71 -17.03 1.26
CA ALA A 83 10.69 -17.25 2.33
C ALA A 83 11.04 -15.91 2.99
N TYR A 84 10.24 -15.50 3.96
CA TYR A 84 10.36 -14.22 4.65
C TYR A 84 11.45 -14.28 5.72
N MET A 85 12.58 -13.63 5.44
CA MET A 85 13.76 -13.66 6.29
C MET A 85 13.66 -12.65 7.43
N ASN A 86 13.82 -13.14 8.67
CA ASN A 86 13.90 -12.32 9.88
C ASN A 86 15.11 -12.75 10.72
N PRO A 87 15.55 -11.97 11.72
CA PRO A 87 16.74 -12.27 12.50
C PRO A 87 16.72 -13.63 13.23
N ASP A 88 15.54 -14.09 13.65
CA ASP A 88 15.37 -15.29 14.47
C ASP A 88 14.90 -16.51 13.68
N VAL A 89 14.22 -16.31 12.55
CA VAL A 89 13.59 -17.36 11.77
C VAL A 89 13.37 -16.93 10.33
N ILE A 90 13.38 -17.88 9.41
CA ILE A 90 12.83 -17.69 8.06
C ILE A 90 11.44 -18.31 8.06
N GLY A 91 10.40 -17.49 7.90
CA GLY A 91 9.03 -17.94 7.76
C GLY A 91 8.68 -18.26 6.30
N HIS A 92 8.15 -19.45 6.04
CA HIS A 92 7.71 -19.86 4.70
C HIS A 92 6.22 -19.59 4.55
N PHE A 93 5.89 -18.39 4.12
CA PHE A 93 4.52 -17.89 4.07
C PHE A 93 3.64 -18.57 3.01
N ASP A 94 4.24 -19.23 2.03
CA ASP A 94 3.56 -20.10 1.06
C ASP A 94 3.02 -21.41 1.67
N THR A 95 3.38 -21.71 2.91
CA THR A 95 2.86 -22.88 3.63
C THR A 95 1.63 -22.57 4.49
N LEU A 96 1.33 -21.27 4.69
CA LEU A 96 0.20 -20.81 5.49
C LEU A 96 -1.14 -21.29 4.93
N LYS A 97 -2.03 -21.66 5.84
CA LYS A 97 -3.43 -21.99 5.57
C LYS A 97 -4.30 -21.01 6.33
N MET A 98 -5.32 -20.49 5.67
CA MET A 98 -6.28 -19.56 6.25
C MET A 98 -7.68 -20.10 6.11
N GLU A 99 -8.45 -20.00 7.18
CA GLU A 99 -9.83 -20.48 7.25
C GLU A 99 -10.70 -19.43 7.97
N GLN A 100 -11.85 -19.12 7.37
CA GLN A 100 -12.83 -18.26 8.02
C GLN A 100 -13.59 -19.08 9.07
N GLU A 101 -13.29 -18.85 10.36
CA GLU A 101 -13.94 -19.55 11.46
C GLU A 101 -15.32 -19.00 11.80
N ALA A 102 -15.44 -17.68 11.74
CA ALA A 102 -16.66 -16.94 12.01
C ALA A 102 -16.59 -15.55 11.40
N GLU A 103 -17.64 -14.75 11.55
CA GLU A 103 -17.63 -13.33 11.18
C GLU A 103 -16.47 -12.61 11.90
N ASP A 104 -15.66 -11.87 11.14
CA ASP A 104 -14.48 -11.18 11.63
C ASP A 104 -13.46 -12.06 12.41
N ARG A 105 -13.38 -13.36 12.07
CA ARG A 105 -12.42 -14.28 12.66
C ARG A 105 -11.82 -15.19 11.60
N VAL A 106 -10.52 -15.07 11.38
CA VAL A 106 -9.75 -15.90 10.43
C VAL A 106 -8.70 -16.68 11.17
N PHE A 107 -8.79 -18.00 11.15
CA PHE A 107 -7.76 -18.89 11.68
C PHE A 107 -6.64 -19.07 10.66
N VAL A 108 -5.40 -18.95 11.14
CA VAL A 108 -4.19 -19.06 10.33
C VAL A 108 -3.27 -20.12 10.95
N SER A 109 -2.82 -21.06 10.14
CA SER A 109 -2.01 -22.19 10.61
C SER A 109 -1.01 -22.68 9.58
N GLY A 110 -0.14 -23.59 9.96
CA GLY A 110 0.75 -24.34 9.06
C GLY A 110 1.96 -23.57 8.55
N CYS A 111 2.28 -22.40 9.14
CA CYS A 111 3.51 -21.71 8.81
C CYS A 111 4.72 -22.55 9.16
N ARG A 112 5.52 -22.91 8.18
CA ARG A 112 6.81 -23.59 8.42
C ARG A 112 7.90 -22.57 8.63
N GLY A 113 8.79 -22.91 9.56
CA GLY A 113 9.98 -22.13 9.86
C GLY A 113 11.26 -22.89 9.55
N SER A 114 12.29 -22.16 9.19
CA SER A 114 13.65 -22.65 9.15
C SER A 114 14.59 -21.75 9.95
N SER A 115 15.79 -22.23 10.25
CA SER A 115 16.76 -21.51 11.07
C SER A 115 17.03 -20.10 10.51
N ALA A 116 17.38 -19.18 11.39
CA ALA A 116 17.77 -17.82 11.04
C ALA A 116 18.77 -17.75 9.89
N PRO A 117 18.67 -16.77 9.00
CA PRO A 117 19.63 -16.59 7.93
C PRO A 117 21.03 -16.23 8.49
N LYS A 118 22.08 -16.56 7.75
CA LYS A 118 23.46 -16.17 8.09
C LYS A 118 23.74 -14.68 7.92
N THR A 119 22.85 -13.98 7.23
CA THR A 119 22.96 -12.55 6.92
C THR A 119 21.82 -11.79 7.59
N HIS A 120 22.02 -10.50 7.84
CA HIS A 120 20.98 -9.64 8.37
C HIS A 120 20.32 -8.84 7.25
N LYS A 121 19.01 -8.61 7.37
CA LYS A 121 18.29 -7.65 6.56
C LYS A 121 18.65 -6.24 7.04
N VAL A 122 19.12 -5.40 6.13
CA VAL A 122 19.52 -4.02 6.41
C VAL A 122 18.64 -3.09 5.60
N CYS A 123 18.04 -2.10 6.26
CA CYS A 123 17.38 -1.01 5.59
C CYS A 123 18.43 -0.01 5.10
N VAL A 124 18.44 0.25 3.80
CA VAL A 124 19.37 1.19 3.16
C VAL A 124 18.57 2.32 2.53
N ASN A 125 18.84 3.54 2.97
CA ASN A 125 18.27 4.74 2.36
C ASN A 125 19.30 5.36 1.42
N LEU A 126 18.93 5.53 0.17
CA LEU A 126 19.75 6.19 -0.84
C LEU A 126 19.19 7.57 -1.13
N ALA A 127 20.05 8.57 -1.18
CA ALA A 127 19.68 9.90 -1.63
C ALA A 127 19.49 9.86 -3.16
N GLY A 128 18.25 9.93 -3.61
CA GLY A 128 17.87 9.86 -5.03
C GLY A 128 17.71 11.25 -5.69
N GLY A 129 18.15 12.32 -5.03
CA GLY A 129 17.95 13.68 -5.51
C GLY A 129 16.69 14.34 -4.95
N PHE A 130 16.30 15.45 -5.57
CA PHE A 130 15.13 16.23 -5.18
C PHE A 130 14.06 16.12 -6.25
N ARG A 131 12.82 15.92 -5.81
CA ARG A 131 11.66 15.99 -6.67
C ARG A 131 10.85 17.25 -6.37
N ASN A 132 10.45 17.96 -7.41
CA ASN A 132 9.53 19.08 -7.31
C ASN A 132 8.38 18.92 -8.30
N GLY A 133 7.24 19.52 -8.01
CA GLY A 133 6.09 19.44 -8.89
C GLY A 133 5.11 20.56 -8.65
N THR A 134 4.31 20.84 -9.68
CA THR A 134 3.22 21.80 -9.64
C THR A 134 2.01 21.27 -10.38
N GLU A 135 0.84 21.74 -9.99
CA GLU A 135 -0.42 21.51 -10.67
C GLU A 135 -1.07 22.85 -10.97
N ILE A 136 -1.40 23.09 -12.23
CA ILE A 136 -1.95 24.36 -12.72
C ILE A 136 -3.30 24.10 -13.33
N LEU A 137 -4.33 24.76 -12.81
CA LEU A 137 -5.67 24.69 -13.34
C LEU A 137 -5.75 25.61 -14.59
N LEU A 138 -6.07 25.01 -15.71
CA LEU A 138 -6.36 25.71 -16.97
C LEU A 138 -7.88 25.80 -17.16
N THR A 139 -8.36 26.93 -17.64
CA THR A 139 -9.80 27.15 -17.85
C THR A 139 -10.09 27.79 -19.20
N GLY A 140 -11.30 27.59 -19.69
CA GLY A 140 -11.78 28.17 -20.95
C GLY A 140 -11.50 27.25 -22.14
N ILE A 141 -11.49 27.84 -23.33
CA ILE A 141 -11.20 27.14 -24.59
C ILE A 141 -9.70 27.06 -24.86
N ASP A 142 -9.30 26.29 -25.87
CA ASP A 142 -7.90 26.13 -26.34
C ASP A 142 -6.96 25.62 -25.23
N ILE A 143 -7.44 24.63 -24.48
CA ILE A 143 -6.72 24.05 -23.33
C ILE A 143 -5.33 23.52 -23.71
N GLU A 144 -5.19 22.87 -24.88
CA GLU A 144 -3.91 22.31 -25.33
C GLU A 144 -2.87 23.42 -25.63
N ASP A 145 -3.32 24.48 -26.29
CA ASP A 145 -2.45 25.64 -26.57
C ASP A 145 -2.02 26.36 -25.28
N LYS A 146 -2.95 26.47 -24.31
CA LYS A 146 -2.64 27.00 -22.99
C LYS A 146 -1.66 26.12 -22.24
N ALA A 147 -1.85 24.83 -22.27
CA ALA A 147 -0.94 23.87 -21.61
C ALA A 147 0.47 23.94 -22.22
N LYS A 148 0.55 24.03 -23.55
CA LYS A 148 1.83 24.22 -24.25
C LYS A 148 2.47 25.53 -23.86
N LEU A 149 1.74 26.64 -23.94
CA LEU A 149 2.27 27.95 -23.57
C LEU A 149 2.80 27.99 -22.13
N VAL A 150 2.02 27.48 -21.17
CA VAL A 150 2.42 27.48 -19.77
C VAL A 150 3.65 26.59 -19.54
N THR A 151 3.70 25.43 -20.20
CA THR A 151 4.85 24.53 -20.15
C THR A 151 6.11 25.20 -20.68
N ASP A 152 6.03 25.82 -21.85
CA ASP A 152 7.16 26.51 -22.47
C ASP A 152 7.64 27.65 -21.56
N LEU A 153 6.73 28.49 -21.04
CA LEU A 153 7.06 29.58 -20.11
C LEU A 153 7.77 29.09 -18.84
N ILE A 154 7.32 27.99 -18.26
CA ILE A 154 7.95 27.44 -17.05
C ILE A 154 9.38 27.01 -17.37
N PHE A 155 9.56 26.18 -18.39
CA PHE A 155 10.89 25.64 -18.70
C PHE A 155 11.84 26.69 -19.23
N ASP A 156 11.39 27.70 -20.00
CA ASP A 156 12.20 28.82 -20.41
C ASP A 156 12.74 29.63 -19.21
N ASN A 157 11.91 29.80 -18.17
CA ASN A 157 12.30 30.54 -16.97
C ASN A 157 13.27 29.78 -16.06
N VAL A 158 13.28 28.44 -16.09
CA VAL A 158 14.17 27.61 -15.26
C VAL A 158 15.40 27.11 -16.01
N GLY A 159 15.62 27.59 -17.23
CA GLY A 159 16.83 27.28 -18.03
C GLY A 159 16.71 26.02 -18.90
N GLY A 160 15.50 25.52 -19.12
CA GLY A 160 15.21 24.42 -20.01
C GLY A 160 14.95 23.08 -19.30
N LYS A 161 14.39 22.14 -20.04
CA LYS A 161 14.12 20.77 -19.55
C LYS A 161 15.40 19.99 -19.25
N ASP A 162 16.47 20.29 -19.94
CA ASP A 162 17.77 19.63 -19.82
C ASP A 162 18.47 19.91 -18.47
N GLN A 163 17.91 20.81 -17.64
CA GLN A 163 18.37 21.04 -16.27
C GLN A 163 17.93 19.95 -15.30
N PHE A 164 17.06 19.04 -15.72
CA PHE A 164 16.46 18.01 -14.87
C PHE A 164 16.78 16.62 -15.41
N ASP A 165 17.06 15.67 -14.51
CA ASP A 165 17.30 14.26 -14.85
C ASP A 165 16.03 13.59 -15.37
N HIS A 166 14.87 14.06 -14.87
CA HIS A 166 13.57 13.56 -15.28
C HIS A 166 12.53 14.67 -15.33
N VAL A 167 11.71 14.67 -16.38
CA VAL A 167 10.58 15.61 -16.57
C VAL A 167 9.34 14.80 -16.94
N ASP A 168 8.28 14.94 -16.17
CA ASP A 168 6.96 14.37 -16.44
C ASP A 168 5.94 15.51 -16.58
N ILE A 169 5.22 15.54 -17.71
CA ILE A 169 4.21 16.55 -18.03
C ILE A 169 2.92 15.83 -18.41
N GLN A 170 1.87 16.07 -17.64
CA GLN A 170 0.57 15.46 -17.84
C GLN A 170 -0.51 16.54 -17.97
N LEU A 171 -1.26 16.49 -19.06
CA LEU A 171 -2.49 17.27 -19.22
C LEU A 171 -3.69 16.37 -18.94
N ILE A 172 -4.32 16.60 -17.80
CA ILE A 172 -5.50 15.85 -17.35
C ILE A 172 -6.73 16.63 -17.81
N ARG A 173 -7.39 16.11 -18.86
CA ARG A 173 -8.56 16.71 -19.49
C ARG A 173 -9.82 16.33 -18.72
N THR A 174 -10.51 17.35 -18.20
CA THR A 174 -11.86 17.24 -17.63
C THR A 174 -12.84 18.21 -18.32
N ASP A 175 -12.33 18.99 -19.27
CA ASP A 175 -13.09 19.91 -20.08
C ASP A 175 -13.96 19.21 -21.13
N HIS A 176 -15.08 19.83 -21.47
CA HIS A 176 -16.00 19.39 -22.50
C HIS A 176 -15.67 20.06 -23.83
N ASP A 177 -16.00 19.43 -24.97
CA ASP A 177 -15.74 19.97 -26.31
C ASP A 177 -16.40 21.32 -26.57
N ASN A 178 -17.56 21.56 -25.95
CA ASN A 178 -18.29 22.84 -26.06
C ASN A 178 -18.77 23.26 -24.67
N PRO A 179 -17.86 23.73 -23.80
CA PRO A 179 -18.20 24.04 -22.43
C PRO A 179 -19.11 25.25 -22.34
N LYS A 180 -20.15 25.16 -21.50
CA LYS A 180 -21.11 26.25 -21.27
C LYS A 180 -20.89 26.99 -19.94
N SER A 181 -19.92 26.55 -19.17
CA SER A 181 -19.48 27.18 -17.92
C SER A 181 -17.98 26.99 -17.71
N ASN A 182 -17.38 27.77 -16.81
CA ASN A 182 -15.98 27.62 -16.47
C ASN A 182 -15.67 26.27 -15.83
N GLU A 183 -16.61 25.71 -15.08
CA GLU A 183 -16.46 24.38 -14.47
C GLU A 183 -16.37 23.27 -15.53
N ALA A 184 -17.14 23.41 -16.63
CA ALA A 184 -17.11 22.47 -17.74
C ALA A 184 -15.93 22.69 -18.70
N ALA A 185 -15.12 23.73 -18.45
CA ALA A 185 -13.98 24.15 -19.27
C ALA A 185 -12.66 24.03 -18.51
N GLN A 186 -12.55 23.11 -17.58
CA GLN A 186 -11.35 22.97 -16.73
C GLN A 186 -10.51 21.77 -17.14
N ALA A 187 -9.19 21.95 -17.08
CA ALA A 187 -8.21 20.88 -17.18
C ALA A 187 -7.05 21.15 -16.19
N SER A 188 -6.36 20.11 -15.78
CA SER A 188 -5.20 20.21 -14.90
C SER A 188 -3.93 19.91 -15.66
N LEU A 189 -2.99 20.85 -15.65
CA LEU A 189 -1.61 20.64 -16.13
C LEU A 189 -0.73 20.31 -14.94
N ARG A 190 -0.24 19.08 -14.89
CA ARG A 190 0.68 18.63 -13.86
C ARG A 190 2.09 18.49 -14.42
N ILE A 191 3.05 19.14 -13.77
CA ILE A 191 4.47 19.09 -14.14
C ILE A 191 5.26 18.59 -12.92
N SER A 192 6.10 17.60 -13.13
CA SER A 192 6.99 17.03 -12.11
C SER A 192 8.40 16.89 -12.66
N VAL A 193 9.39 17.26 -11.87
CA VAL A 193 10.82 17.23 -12.27
C VAL A 193 11.67 16.60 -11.17
N MET A 194 12.77 15.98 -11.56
CA MET A 194 13.82 15.47 -10.66
C MET A 194 15.17 15.94 -11.13
#